data_e4e026061af7c6c3a47cfafe200dc5d2
#
_entry.id   e4e026061af7c6c3a47cfafe200dc5d2
#
_cell.length_a   1.000
_cell.length_b   1.000
_cell.length_c   1.000
_cell.angle_alpha   90.00
_cell.angle_beta   90.00
_cell.angle_gamma   90.00
#
_symmetry.space_group_name_H-M   'P 1'
#
loop_
_entity.id
_entity.type
_entity.pdbx_description
1 polymer ?
#
loop_
_entity_poly.entity_id
_entity_poly.type
_entity_poly.pdbx_seq_one_letter_code
_entity_poly.pdbx_strand_id
1 'polypeptide(L)'
;MESSLNGRKALVTGGAGGIGAASVRALAARGAKVVIADVDEAAAAALADEVGGTSWAVNLLDVEALQSVSLDCDILVNNAGIQRISPIEDFDPADFRRLITLMLEAPFLLIRAALPHMYANNFGRIINLSSVHGLRASPFKSAYVSAKHGLEGLSKVTALEGGAHGVTSNCINPGYVRTPLVESQIADQAKVHGIPESEVLAKIMLTEAAVKRLVEPEEVASLVAWLASDHAGMVTGASYTMDGGWSAR
;
A
#
# COMPACT_ATOMS: atom_id res chain seq x y z
N MET A 1 -21.20 -13.17 8.29
CA MET A 1 -21.58 -11.75 8.38
C MET A 1 -20.31 -10.94 8.14
N GLU A 2 -20.31 -10.08 7.12
CA GLU A 2 -19.22 -9.14 6.95
C GLU A 2 -19.21 -8.16 8.12
N SER A 3 -18.05 -7.92 8.73
CA SER A 3 -17.95 -6.97 9.85
C SER A 3 -18.16 -5.55 9.34
N SER A 4 -19.06 -4.83 9.98
CA SER A 4 -19.37 -3.45 9.67
C SER A 4 -18.24 -2.51 10.11
N LEU A 5 -17.94 -1.52 9.28
CA LEU A 5 -17.05 -0.40 9.61
C LEU A 5 -17.83 0.89 9.86
N ASN A 6 -19.12 0.78 10.19
CA ASN A 6 -19.98 1.93 10.42
C ASN A 6 -19.40 2.88 11.47
N GLY A 7 -19.33 4.17 11.13
CA GLY A 7 -18.80 5.22 11.99
C GLY A 7 -17.28 5.35 11.98
N ARG A 8 -16.54 4.40 11.40
CA ARG A 8 -15.08 4.47 11.26
C ARG A 8 -14.68 5.43 10.15
N LYS A 9 -13.60 6.17 10.37
CA LYS A 9 -12.97 7.04 9.37
C LYS A 9 -11.73 6.33 8.81
N ALA A 10 -11.66 6.20 7.50
CA ALA A 10 -10.53 5.58 6.81
C ALA A 10 -9.82 6.60 5.91
N LEU A 11 -8.50 6.63 5.94
CA LEU A 11 -7.65 7.36 5.01
C LEU A 11 -6.90 6.36 4.12
N VAL A 12 -6.99 6.53 2.79
CA VAL A 12 -6.28 5.69 1.81
C VAL A 12 -5.39 6.58 0.95
N THR A 13 -4.07 6.35 0.99
CA THR A 13 -3.10 7.08 0.16
C THR A 13 -2.92 6.42 -1.20
N GLY A 14 -2.70 7.21 -2.27
CA GLY A 14 -2.75 6.70 -3.64
C GLY A 14 -4.12 6.09 -3.92
N GLY A 15 -5.16 6.69 -3.34
CA GLY A 15 -6.50 6.13 -3.28
C GLY A 15 -7.30 6.26 -4.58
N ALA A 16 -6.82 7.06 -5.54
CA ALA A 16 -7.58 7.33 -6.77
C ALA A 16 -7.47 6.22 -7.82
N GLY A 17 -6.54 5.26 -7.69
CA GLY A 17 -6.34 4.21 -8.69
C GLY A 17 -5.89 2.85 -8.14
N GLY A 18 -5.94 1.83 -8.98
CA GLY A 18 -5.42 0.49 -8.70
C GLY A 18 -5.92 -0.12 -7.38
N ILE A 19 -4.98 -0.63 -6.56
CA ILE A 19 -5.28 -1.23 -5.25
C ILE A 19 -5.94 -0.19 -4.32
N GLY A 20 -5.51 1.08 -4.39
CA GLY A 20 -6.07 2.15 -3.57
C GLY A 20 -7.57 2.34 -3.83
N ALA A 21 -7.97 2.48 -5.08
CA ALA A 21 -9.37 2.66 -5.45
C ALA A 21 -10.24 1.45 -5.10
N ALA A 22 -9.72 0.22 -5.31
CA ALA A 22 -10.42 -0.99 -4.88
C ALA A 22 -10.58 -1.03 -3.34
N SER A 23 -9.53 -0.62 -2.58
CA SER A 23 -9.58 -0.53 -1.12
C SER A 23 -10.59 0.52 -0.63
N VAL A 24 -10.63 1.70 -1.27
CA VAL A 24 -11.62 2.74 -1.01
C VAL A 24 -13.04 2.19 -1.14
N ARG A 25 -13.35 1.55 -2.28
CA ARG A 25 -14.67 0.95 -2.50
C ARG A 25 -15.00 -0.13 -1.47
N ALA A 26 -14.06 -1.01 -1.16
CA ALA A 26 -14.26 -2.10 -0.19
C ALA A 26 -14.51 -1.60 1.24
N LEU A 27 -13.82 -0.53 1.66
CA LEU A 27 -14.02 0.09 2.97
C LEU A 27 -15.36 0.86 3.03
N ALA A 28 -15.68 1.63 1.99
CA ALA A 28 -16.94 2.37 1.90
C ALA A 28 -18.16 1.43 1.87
N ALA A 29 -18.09 0.33 1.11
CA ALA A 29 -19.14 -0.69 1.05
C ALA A 29 -19.43 -1.34 2.42
N ARG A 30 -18.48 -1.29 3.36
CA ARG A 30 -18.65 -1.74 4.75
C ARG A 30 -19.06 -0.64 5.72
N GLY A 31 -19.32 0.58 5.22
CA GLY A 31 -19.84 1.70 6.00
C GLY A 31 -18.79 2.64 6.57
N ALA A 32 -17.51 2.50 6.18
CA ALA A 32 -16.49 3.47 6.57
C ALA A 32 -16.69 4.80 5.83
N LYS A 33 -16.40 5.92 6.52
CA LYS A 33 -16.24 7.24 5.90
C LYS A 33 -14.82 7.33 5.36
N VAL A 34 -14.66 7.34 4.03
CA VAL A 34 -13.33 7.25 3.41
C VAL A 34 -12.85 8.61 2.95
N VAL A 35 -11.60 8.94 3.28
CA VAL A 35 -10.82 10.04 2.72
C VAL A 35 -9.85 9.46 1.68
N ILE A 36 -9.96 9.94 0.45
CA ILE A 36 -9.13 9.52 -0.68
C ILE A 36 -7.98 10.52 -0.82
N ALA A 37 -6.79 10.15 -0.38
CA ALA A 37 -5.60 10.99 -0.48
C ALA A 37 -4.82 10.63 -1.76
N ASP A 38 -4.71 11.57 -2.68
CA ASP A 38 -3.99 11.38 -3.94
C ASP A 38 -3.41 12.69 -4.47
N VAL A 39 -2.42 12.59 -5.35
CA VAL A 39 -1.88 13.74 -6.10
C VAL A 39 -2.79 14.11 -7.28
N ASP A 40 -3.54 13.14 -7.80
CA ASP A 40 -4.57 13.36 -8.82
C ASP A 40 -5.89 13.79 -8.15
N GLU A 41 -6.02 15.10 -7.96
CA GLU A 41 -7.18 15.72 -7.32
C GLU A 41 -8.50 15.37 -8.04
N ALA A 42 -8.49 15.37 -9.37
CA ALA A 42 -9.71 15.12 -10.15
C ALA A 42 -10.18 13.67 -10.01
N ALA A 43 -9.27 12.71 -10.10
CA ALA A 43 -9.59 11.30 -9.92
C ALA A 43 -10.01 10.98 -8.47
N ALA A 44 -9.35 11.61 -7.48
CA ALA A 44 -9.72 11.45 -6.08
C ALA A 44 -11.12 12.02 -5.78
N ALA A 45 -11.46 13.19 -6.32
CA ALA A 45 -12.78 13.80 -6.16
C ALA A 45 -13.88 12.95 -6.83
N ALA A 46 -13.65 12.47 -8.05
CA ALA A 46 -14.62 11.63 -8.75
C ALA A 46 -14.91 10.33 -7.98
N LEU A 47 -13.89 9.68 -7.41
CA LEU A 47 -14.07 8.48 -6.59
C LEU A 47 -14.74 8.82 -5.24
N ALA A 48 -14.45 9.98 -4.65
CA ALA A 48 -15.11 10.45 -3.43
C ALA A 48 -16.62 10.61 -3.65
N ASP A 49 -17.02 11.21 -4.76
CA ASP A 49 -18.44 11.34 -5.14
C ASP A 49 -19.09 9.97 -5.36
N GLU A 50 -18.38 9.02 -5.99
CA GLU A 50 -18.89 7.66 -6.23
C GLU A 50 -19.22 6.93 -4.93
N VAL A 51 -18.35 7.05 -3.90
CA VAL A 51 -18.48 6.27 -2.66
C VAL A 51 -19.10 7.05 -1.49
N GLY A 52 -19.45 8.32 -1.70
CA GLY A 52 -19.93 9.20 -0.62
C GLY A 52 -18.84 9.54 0.39
N GLY A 53 -17.58 9.61 -0.05
CA GLY A 53 -16.41 9.95 0.74
C GLY A 53 -15.98 11.42 0.59
N THR A 54 -14.72 11.70 0.92
CA THR A 54 -14.07 12.99 0.69
C THR A 54 -12.71 12.79 0.04
N SER A 55 -12.22 13.78 -0.71
CA SER A 55 -10.88 13.78 -1.28
C SER A 55 -9.93 14.69 -0.51
N TRP A 56 -8.66 14.32 -0.50
CA TRP A 56 -7.55 15.12 -0.02
C TRP A 56 -6.46 15.17 -1.09
N ALA A 57 -6.40 16.27 -1.85
CA ALA A 57 -5.33 16.50 -2.80
C ALA A 57 -4.02 16.74 -2.04
N VAL A 58 -3.07 15.81 -2.12
CA VAL A 58 -1.81 15.88 -1.39
C VAL A 58 -0.66 15.25 -2.15
N ASN A 59 0.47 15.96 -2.17
CA ASN A 59 1.73 15.41 -2.64
C ASN A 59 2.52 14.84 -1.44
N LEU A 60 2.57 13.52 -1.32
CA LEU A 60 3.29 12.85 -0.24
C LEU A 60 4.82 12.96 -0.32
N LEU A 61 5.36 13.57 -1.38
CA LEU A 61 6.78 13.93 -1.47
C LEU A 61 7.10 15.25 -0.75
N ASP A 62 6.08 16.03 -0.40
CA ASP A 62 6.23 17.24 0.42
C ASP A 62 6.25 16.85 1.91
N VAL A 63 7.39 16.34 2.35
CA VAL A 63 7.56 15.86 3.74
C VAL A 63 7.50 16.99 4.76
N GLU A 64 7.82 18.22 4.38
CA GLU A 64 7.72 19.37 5.27
C GLU A 64 6.25 19.67 5.60
N ALA A 65 5.41 19.68 4.59
CA ALA A 65 3.97 19.82 4.79
C ALA A 65 3.40 18.68 5.65
N LEU A 66 3.84 17.43 5.42
CA LEU A 66 3.37 16.26 6.18
C LEU A 66 3.75 16.30 7.66
N GLN A 67 4.85 16.96 8.04
CA GLN A 67 5.28 17.05 9.45
C GLN A 67 4.27 17.76 10.35
N SER A 68 3.48 18.67 9.82
CA SER A 68 2.47 19.47 10.53
C SER A 68 1.05 18.88 10.45
N VAL A 69 0.86 17.79 9.70
CA VAL A 69 -0.45 17.15 9.53
C VAL A 69 -0.89 16.46 10.83
N SER A 70 -2.16 16.61 11.18
CA SER A 70 -2.85 15.82 12.19
C SER A 70 -3.98 15.06 11.51
N LEU A 71 -4.10 13.77 11.78
CA LEU A 71 -5.07 12.91 11.14
C LEU A 71 -6.09 12.38 12.16
N ASP A 72 -7.36 12.68 11.88
CA ASP A 72 -8.51 12.15 12.61
C ASP A 72 -9.09 10.96 11.85
N CYS A 73 -8.34 9.82 11.89
CA CYS A 73 -8.76 8.59 11.23
C CYS A 73 -8.53 7.35 12.11
N ASP A 74 -9.45 6.40 12.03
CA ASP A 74 -9.41 5.11 12.72
C ASP A 74 -8.64 4.06 11.91
N ILE A 75 -8.63 4.20 10.58
CA ILE A 75 -8.01 3.28 9.64
C ILE A 75 -7.10 4.09 8.73
N LEU A 76 -5.83 3.69 8.64
CA LEU A 76 -4.84 4.27 7.73
C LEU A 76 -4.34 3.20 6.77
N VAL A 77 -4.54 3.40 5.46
CA VAL A 77 -4.02 2.54 4.41
C VAL A 77 -2.91 3.27 3.67
N ASN A 78 -1.66 2.92 3.97
CA ASN A 78 -0.47 3.40 3.26
C ASN A 78 -0.28 2.60 1.97
N ASN A 79 -0.89 3.08 0.87
CA ASN A 79 -0.88 2.38 -0.42
C ASN A 79 -0.07 3.11 -1.50
N ALA A 80 0.10 4.43 -1.41
CA ALA A 80 0.83 5.20 -2.42
C ALA A 80 2.21 4.60 -2.72
N GLY A 81 2.53 4.46 -4.00
CA GLY A 81 3.81 3.90 -4.41
C GLY A 81 4.09 4.07 -5.88
N ILE A 82 5.37 4.09 -6.21
CA ILE A 82 5.90 4.16 -7.57
C ILE A 82 7.00 3.11 -7.75
N GLN A 83 7.34 2.81 -8.99
CA GLN A 83 8.42 1.89 -9.32
C GLN A 83 9.38 2.51 -10.34
N ARG A 84 10.66 2.19 -10.19
CA ARG A 84 11.71 2.45 -11.16
C ARG A 84 12.58 1.19 -11.26
N ILE A 85 12.88 0.77 -12.47
CA ILE A 85 13.72 -0.40 -12.76
C ILE A 85 15.01 0.11 -13.40
N SER A 86 16.15 -0.17 -12.76
CA SER A 86 17.48 0.17 -13.27
C SER A 86 18.55 -0.68 -12.57
N PRO A 87 19.68 -1.01 -13.23
CA PRO A 87 20.85 -1.52 -12.55
C PRO A 87 21.29 -0.60 -11.41
N ILE A 88 21.89 -1.14 -10.35
CA ILE A 88 22.22 -0.35 -9.15
C ILE A 88 23.27 0.74 -9.45
N GLU A 89 24.22 0.45 -10.33
CA GLU A 89 25.26 1.37 -10.78
C GLU A 89 24.73 2.53 -11.62
N ASP A 90 23.60 2.33 -12.30
CA ASP A 90 22.95 3.34 -13.15
C ASP A 90 21.70 3.95 -12.48
N PHE A 91 21.40 3.58 -11.23
CA PHE A 91 20.20 4.05 -10.54
C PHE A 91 20.37 5.51 -10.11
N ASP A 92 19.52 6.41 -10.62
CA ASP A 92 19.59 7.82 -10.27
C ASP A 92 19.36 8.02 -8.75
N PRO A 93 20.30 8.67 -8.04
CA PRO A 93 20.13 8.97 -6.61
C PRO A 93 18.90 9.83 -6.28
N ALA A 94 18.42 10.65 -7.21
CA ALA A 94 17.19 11.42 -7.02
C ALA A 94 15.95 10.51 -7.05
N ASP A 95 15.89 9.57 -7.99
CA ASP A 95 14.83 8.55 -8.03
C ASP A 95 14.90 7.65 -6.78
N PHE A 96 16.10 7.27 -6.33
CA PHE A 96 16.25 6.50 -5.09
C PHE A 96 15.61 7.23 -3.90
N ARG A 97 15.97 8.51 -3.68
CA ARG A 97 15.40 9.33 -2.60
C ARG A 97 13.89 9.45 -2.75
N ARG A 98 13.40 9.72 -3.96
CA ARG A 98 11.97 9.86 -4.23
C ARG A 98 11.17 8.61 -3.84
N LEU A 99 11.69 7.41 -4.14
CA LEU A 99 11.03 6.15 -3.78
C LEU A 99 11.05 5.93 -2.26
N ILE A 100 12.18 6.19 -1.59
CA ILE A 100 12.28 6.10 -0.13
C ILE A 100 11.34 7.08 0.55
N THR A 101 11.33 8.34 0.11
CA THR A 101 10.44 9.36 0.67
C THR A 101 8.97 8.95 0.53
N LEU A 102 8.54 8.56 -0.66
CA LEU A 102 7.13 8.24 -0.90
C LEU A 102 6.67 6.98 -0.16
N MET A 103 7.51 5.93 -0.12
CA MET A 103 7.08 4.60 0.33
C MET A 103 7.59 4.20 1.73
N LEU A 104 8.36 5.06 2.40
CA LEU A 104 8.84 4.81 3.76
C LEU A 104 8.68 6.04 4.66
N GLU A 105 9.22 7.21 4.26
CA GLU A 105 9.18 8.41 5.08
C GLU A 105 7.75 8.98 5.20
N ALA A 106 7.03 9.10 4.09
CA ALA A 106 5.63 9.55 4.10
C ALA A 106 4.72 8.62 4.93
N PRO A 107 4.75 7.28 4.79
CA PRO A 107 4.07 6.37 5.71
C PRO A 107 4.42 6.60 7.18
N PHE A 108 5.70 6.82 7.53
CA PHE A 108 6.09 7.14 8.90
C PHE A 108 5.41 8.42 9.40
N LEU A 109 5.41 9.49 8.60
CA LEU A 109 4.80 10.77 8.98
C LEU A 109 3.28 10.65 9.13
N LEU A 110 2.61 9.90 8.26
CA LEU A 110 1.16 9.67 8.34
C LEU A 110 0.79 8.79 9.55
N ILE A 111 1.57 7.76 9.85
CA ILE A 111 1.42 6.95 11.07
C ILE A 111 1.57 7.84 12.30
N ARG A 112 2.64 8.63 12.37
CA ARG A 112 2.88 9.58 13.47
C ARG A 112 1.71 10.55 13.64
N ALA A 113 1.10 11.02 12.55
CA ALA A 113 -0.02 11.95 12.57
C ALA A 113 -1.34 11.29 13.01
N ALA A 114 -1.53 9.98 12.74
CA ALA A 114 -2.75 9.25 13.06
C ALA A 114 -2.77 8.67 14.49
N LEU A 115 -1.61 8.27 15.02
CA LEU A 115 -1.50 7.59 16.31
C LEU A 115 -2.13 8.35 17.49
N PRO A 116 -2.02 9.69 17.65
CA PRO A 116 -2.67 10.39 18.75
C PRO A 116 -4.20 10.22 18.78
N HIS A 117 -4.87 10.28 17.61
CA HIS A 117 -6.30 10.01 17.51
C HIS A 117 -6.63 8.56 17.83
N MET A 118 -5.86 7.61 17.26
CA MET A 118 -6.06 6.18 17.49
C MET A 118 -5.88 5.79 18.96
N TYR A 119 -4.88 6.38 19.64
CA TYR A 119 -4.63 6.14 21.06
C TYR A 119 -5.77 6.69 21.94
N ALA A 120 -6.23 7.90 21.67
CA ALA A 120 -7.34 8.51 22.40
C ALA A 120 -8.64 7.69 22.30
N ASN A 121 -8.84 6.98 21.19
CA ASN A 121 -10.02 6.17 20.94
C ASN A 121 -9.84 4.67 21.28
N ASN A 122 -8.67 4.26 21.74
CA ASN A 122 -8.29 2.84 21.96
C ASN A 122 -8.64 1.94 20.76
N PHE A 123 -8.47 2.47 19.57
CA PHE A 123 -8.73 1.78 18.32
C PHE A 123 -7.87 2.38 17.19
N GLY A 124 -7.20 1.53 16.43
CA GLY A 124 -6.51 1.92 15.21
C GLY A 124 -6.21 0.70 14.35
N ARG A 125 -6.26 0.91 13.02
CA ARG A 125 -5.90 -0.10 12.02
C ARG A 125 -4.98 0.53 11.00
N ILE A 126 -3.70 0.15 11.03
CA ILE A 126 -2.68 0.62 10.10
C ILE A 126 -2.37 -0.53 9.15
N ILE A 127 -2.60 -0.31 7.87
CA ILE A 127 -2.46 -1.31 6.82
C ILE A 127 -1.46 -0.75 5.80
N ASN A 128 -0.30 -1.39 5.70
CA ASN A 128 0.78 -0.95 4.85
C ASN A 128 0.82 -1.84 3.59
N LEU A 129 0.57 -1.25 2.42
CA LEU A 129 0.75 -1.95 1.14
C LEU A 129 2.25 -2.06 0.87
N SER A 130 2.80 -3.18 1.34
CA SER A 130 4.17 -3.59 1.08
C SER A 130 4.28 -4.26 -0.30
N SER A 131 4.96 -5.35 -0.42
CA SER A 131 5.14 -6.17 -1.62
C SER A 131 5.79 -7.48 -1.19
N VAL A 132 5.75 -8.50 -2.05
CA VAL A 132 6.70 -9.63 -1.90
C VAL A 132 8.14 -9.12 -1.79
N HIS A 133 8.43 -7.96 -2.38
CA HIS A 133 9.72 -7.26 -2.33
C HIS A 133 9.99 -6.54 -0.98
N GLY A 134 9.11 -6.62 -0.03
CA GLY A 134 9.38 -6.33 1.37
C GLY A 134 9.98 -7.51 2.15
N LEU A 135 9.91 -8.72 1.57
CA LEU A 135 10.38 -9.98 2.17
C LEU A 135 11.48 -10.66 1.35
N ARG A 136 11.55 -10.39 0.06
CA ARG A 136 12.50 -10.94 -0.91
C ARG A 136 13.02 -9.83 -1.81
N ALA A 137 14.09 -10.08 -2.53
CA ALA A 137 14.65 -9.14 -3.49
C ALA A 137 14.55 -9.65 -4.93
N SER A 138 14.57 -8.72 -5.87
CA SER A 138 14.80 -8.98 -7.29
C SER A 138 15.82 -7.98 -7.83
N PRO A 139 16.61 -8.33 -8.84
CA PRO A 139 17.52 -7.40 -9.49
C PRO A 139 16.78 -6.16 -10.01
N PHE A 140 17.52 -5.06 -10.18
CA PHE A 140 17.08 -3.81 -10.79
C PHE A 140 16.01 -2.99 -10.01
N LYS A 141 15.73 -3.36 -8.75
CA LYS A 141 14.70 -2.73 -7.90
C LYS A 141 15.26 -2.23 -6.58
N SER A 142 16.51 -1.72 -6.54
CA SER A 142 17.24 -1.37 -5.32
C SER A 142 16.43 -0.45 -4.39
N ALA A 143 15.93 0.69 -4.88
CA ALA A 143 15.16 1.64 -4.08
C ALA A 143 13.83 1.06 -3.58
N TYR A 144 13.10 0.36 -4.47
CA TYR A 144 11.81 -0.22 -4.13
C TYR A 144 11.93 -1.30 -3.06
N VAL A 145 12.87 -2.23 -3.24
CA VAL A 145 13.15 -3.30 -2.26
C VAL A 145 13.54 -2.69 -0.91
N SER A 146 14.44 -1.69 -0.91
CA SER A 146 14.85 -1.00 0.32
C SER A 146 13.67 -0.33 1.03
N ALA A 147 12.82 0.40 0.30
CA ALA A 147 11.65 1.07 0.87
C ALA A 147 10.67 0.05 1.47
N LYS A 148 10.37 -1.04 0.75
CA LYS A 148 9.40 -2.04 1.20
C LYS A 148 9.92 -2.87 2.38
N HIS A 149 11.20 -3.22 2.44
CA HIS A 149 11.82 -3.82 3.63
C HIS A 149 11.80 -2.86 4.84
N GLY A 150 12.07 -1.57 4.61
CA GLY A 150 11.94 -0.55 5.66
C GLY A 150 10.51 -0.44 6.19
N LEU A 151 9.51 -0.49 5.30
CA LEU A 151 8.10 -0.43 5.66
C LEU A 151 7.66 -1.63 6.52
N GLU A 152 8.20 -2.84 6.27
CA GLU A 152 8.00 -4.02 7.13
C GLU A 152 8.53 -3.78 8.55
N GLY A 153 9.73 -3.19 8.67
CA GLY A 153 10.31 -2.83 9.95
C GLY A 153 9.48 -1.78 10.69
N LEU A 154 9.09 -0.71 10.00
CA LEU A 154 8.23 0.35 10.54
C LEU A 154 6.89 -0.21 11.03
N SER A 155 6.25 -1.10 10.26
CA SER A 155 4.99 -1.74 10.65
C SER A 155 5.12 -2.54 11.94
N LYS A 156 6.22 -3.27 12.13
CA LYS A 156 6.47 -4.06 13.36
C LYS A 156 6.67 -3.18 14.58
N VAL A 157 7.44 -2.10 14.45
CA VAL A 157 7.62 -1.13 15.55
C VAL A 157 6.28 -0.51 15.93
N THR A 158 5.51 -0.06 14.94
CA THR A 158 4.17 0.51 15.15
C THR A 158 3.23 -0.47 15.84
N ALA A 159 3.30 -1.76 15.48
CA ALA A 159 2.51 -2.82 16.11
C ALA A 159 2.83 -2.98 17.61
N LEU A 160 4.13 -2.95 17.94
CA LEU A 160 4.60 -3.11 19.32
C LEU A 160 4.24 -1.90 20.19
N GLU A 161 4.40 -0.68 19.68
CA GLU A 161 4.08 0.54 20.40
C GLU A 161 2.56 0.77 20.52
N GLY A 162 1.81 0.44 19.45
CA GLY A 162 0.36 0.67 19.39
C GLY A 162 -0.50 -0.35 20.12
N GLY A 163 0.04 -1.56 20.39
CA GLY A 163 -0.76 -2.69 20.90
C GLY A 163 -1.48 -2.40 22.19
N ALA A 164 -0.84 -1.73 23.18
CA ALA A 164 -1.44 -1.35 24.45
C ALA A 164 -2.61 -0.35 24.31
N HIS A 165 -2.72 0.30 23.16
CA HIS A 165 -3.74 1.28 22.82
C HIS A 165 -4.79 0.75 21.80
N GLY A 166 -4.88 -0.57 21.61
CA GLY A 166 -5.83 -1.17 20.67
C GLY A 166 -5.53 -0.91 19.19
N VAL A 167 -4.30 -0.46 18.88
CA VAL A 167 -3.85 -0.21 17.51
C VAL A 167 -3.14 -1.43 16.96
N THR A 168 -3.50 -1.85 15.74
CA THR A 168 -2.79 -2.88 14.99
C THR A 168 -2.10 -2.29 13.77
N SER A 169 -0.95 -2.84 13.39
CA SER A 169 -0.22 -2.47 12.18
C SER A 169 0.26 -3.72 11.45
N ASN A 170 -0.13 -3.87 10.20
CA ASN A 170 0.17 -5.04 9.38
C ASN A 170 0.60 -4.64 7.97
N CYS A 171 1.37 -5.52 7.32
CA CYS A 171 1.73 -5.41 5.92
C CYS A 171 0.94 -6.39 5.05
N ILE A 172 0.52 -5.95 3.88
CA ILE A 172 0.06 -6.81 2.79
C ILE A 172 1.18 -6.83 1.75
N ASN A 173 1.53 -8.03 1.30
CA ASN A 173 2.66 -8.29 0.42
C ASN A 173 2.18 -8.94 -0.89
N PRO A 174 1.58 -8.15 -1.80
CA PRO A 174 1.16 -8.70 -3.08
C PRO A 174 2.37 -9.05 -3.96
N GLY A 175 2.17 -10.02 -4.85
CA GLY A 175 2.98 -10.20 -6.04
C GLY A 175 2.61 -9.15 -7.10
N TYR A 176 2.49 -9.58 -8.35
CA TYR A 176 2.05 -8.69 -9.42
C TYR A 176 0.52 -8.54 -9.42
N VAL A 177 0.05 -7.32 -9.18
CA VAL A 177 -1.38 -6.96 -9.18
C VAL A 177 -1.73 -6.26 -10.49
N ARG A 178 -2.88 -6.56 -11.08
CA ARG A 178 -3.37 -5.95 -12.32
C ARG A 178 -3.68 -4.46 -12.09
N THR A 179 -2.69 -3.62 -12.31
CA THR A 179 -2.76 -2.16 -12.11
C THR A 179 -1.98 -1.45 -13.22
N PRO A 180 -2.25 -0.17 -13.48
CA PRO A 180 -1.43 0.63 -14.40
C PRO A 180 0.07 0.60 -14.06
N LEU A 181 0.42 0.52 -12.76
CA LEU A 181 1.81 0.40 -12.32
C LEU A 181 2.49 -0.90 -12.82
N VAL A 182 1.78 -2.02 -12.86
CA VAL A 182 2.31 -3.29 -13.36
C VAL A 182 2.29 -3.31 -14.88
N GLU A 183 1.26 -2.78 -15.51
CA GLU A 183 1.18 -2.69 -16.97
C GLU A 183 2.34 -1.85 -17.55
N SER A 184 2.68 -0.72 -16.93
CA SER A 184 3.82 0.09 -17.35
C SER A 184 5.18 -0.64 -17.22
N GLN A 185 5.30 -1.60 -16.29
CA GLN A 185 6.52 -2.40 -16.14
C GLN A 185 6.71 -3.44 -17.26
N ILE A 186 5.65 -3.82 -17.99
CA ILE A 186 5.75 -4.83 -19.05
C ILE A 186 6.71 -4.36 -20.14
N ALA A 187 6.58 -3.12 -20.60
CA ALA A 187 7.45 -2.54 -21.61
C ALA A 187 8.91 -2.46 -21.13
N ASP A 188 9.13 -2.02 -19.89
CA ASP A 188 10.48 -1.95 -19.30
C ASP A 188 11.13 -3.33 -19.18
N GLN A 189 10.37 -4.34 -18.72
CA GLN A 189 10.85 -5.72 -18.61
C GLN A 189 11.15 -6.32 -19.99
N ALA A 190 10.29 -6.07 -20.98
CA ALA A 190 10.51 -6.51 -22.35
C ALA A 190 11.84 -5.98 -22.89
N LYS A 191 12.11 -4.69 -22.67
CA LYS A 191 13.34 -4.02 -23.09
C LYS A 191 14.58 -4.58 -22.40
N VAL A 192 14.53 -4.74 -21.08
CA VAL A 192 15.68 -5.25 -20.28
C VAL A 192 16.01 -6.70 -20.65
N HIS A 193 14.99 -7.52 -20.89
CA HIS A 193 15.18 -8.95 -21.17
C HIS A 193 15.25 -9.28 -22.67
N GLY A 194 15.05 -8.30 -23.58
CA GLY A 194 15.12 -8.50 -25.02
C GLY A 194 14.03 -9.46 -25.56
N ILE A 195 12.85 -9.47 -24.97
CA ILE A 195 11.71 -10.31 -25.36
C ILE A 195 10.47 -9.47 -25.71
N PRO A 196 9.52 -10.01 -26.51
CA PRO A 196 8.24 -9.33 -26.75
C PRO A 196 7.43 -9.09 -25.47
N GLU A 197 6.71 -7.98 -25.40
CA GLU A 197 5.82 -7.65 -24.26
C GLU A 197 4.80 -8.76 -23.96
N SER A 198 4.28 -9.42 -24.98
CA SER A 198 3.32 -10.52 -24.84
C SER A 198 3.88 -11.74 -24.07
N GLU A 199 5.19 -11.86 -23.98
CA GLU A 199 5.87 -12.96 -23.29
C GLU A 199 6.29 -12.61 -21.86
N VAL A 200 6.30 -11.33 -21.49
CA VAL A 200 6.81 -10.84 -20.19
C VAL A 200 6.06 -11.47 -19.02
N LEU A 201 4.74 -11.51 -19.08
CA LEU A 201 3.94 -12.11 -18.00
C LEU A 201 4.34 -13.56 -17.74
N ALA A 202 4.41 -14.37 -18.79
CA ALA A 202 4.66 -15.80 -18.66
C ALA A 202 6.12 -16.13 -18.34
N LYS A 203 7.07 -15.41 -19.00
CA LYS A 203 8.50 -15.74 -18.94
C LYS A 203 9.27 -15.00 -17.86
N ILE A 204 8.73 -13.85 -17.35
CA ILE A 204 9.42 -13.02 -16.37
C ILE A 204 8.58 -12.88 -15.10
N MET A 205 7.38 -12.30 -15.20
CA MET A 205 6.65 -11.85 -14.01
C MET A 205 6.03 -13.01 -13.22
N LEU A 206 5.50 -14.02 -13.90
CA LEU A 206 4.81 -15.16 -13.28
C LEU A 206 5.65 -16.45 -13.23
N THR A 207 6.91 -16.40 -13.63
CA THR A 207 7.78 -17.59 -13.70
C THR A 207 7.86 -18.32 -12.38
N GLU A 208 8.08 -17.59 -11.30
CA GLU A 208 8.27 -18.14 -9.96
C GLU A 208 6.96 -18.38 -9.20
N ALA A 209 5.85 -17.74 -9.58
CA ALA A 209 4.57 -17.94 -8.94
C ALA A 209 4.00 -19.34 -9.20
N ALA A 210 3.41 -19.99 -8.21
CA ALA A 210 2.70 -21.26 -8.39
C ALA A 210 1.35 -21.03 -9.08
N VAL A 211 0.63 -19.96 -8.69
CA VAL A 211 -0.60 -19.52 -9.34
C VAL A 211 -0.25 -18.58 -10.49
N LYS A 212 -0.48 -19.00 -11.74
CA LYS A 212 -0.02 -18.34 -12.97
C LYS A 212 -0.97 -17.26 -13.48
N ARG A 213 -1.37 -16.33 -12.60
CA ARG A 213 -2.14 -15.14 -12.98
C ARG A 213 -1.75 -13.94 -12.13
N LEU A 214 -2.09 -12.76 -12.59
CA LEU A 214 -2.01 -11.56 -11.76
C LEU A 214 -3.02 -11.63 -10.60
N VAL A 215 -2.66 -11.00 -9.49
CA VAL A 215 -3.61 -10.72 -8.41
C VAL A 215 -4.55 -9.62 -8.88
N GLU A 216 -5.83 -9.71 -8.57
CA GLU A 216 -6.76 -8.62 -8.85
C GLU A 216 -6.77 -7.60 -7.70
N PRO A 217 -6.94 -6.28 -7.97
CA PRO A 217 -7.00 -5.26 -6.93
C PRO A 217 -8.05 -5.55 -5.85
N GLU A 218 -9.18 -6.16 -6.21
CA GLU A 218 -10.28 -6.51 -5.32
C GLU A 218 -9.89 -7.63 -4.34
N GLU A 219 -8.98 -8.53 -4.73
CA GLU A 219 -8.46 -9.56 -3.82
C GLU A 219 -7.64 -8.90 -2.70
N VAL A 220 -6.79 -7.93 -3.05
CA VAL A 220 -6.03 -7.15 -2.06
C VAL A 220 -6.96 -6.32 -1.18
N ALA A 221 -7.94 -5.64 -1.78
CA ALA A 221 -8.91 -4.81 -1.08
C ALA A 221 -9.76 -5.62 -0.07
N SER A 222 -10.07 -6.88 -0.38
CA SER A 222 -10.77 -7.79 0.53
C SER A 222 -9.96 -8.04 1.81
N LEU A 223 -8.64 -8.21 1.68
CA LEU A 223 -7.75 -8.36 2.84
C LEU A 223 -7.58 -7.03 3.60
N VAL A 224 -7.49 -5.89 2.89
CA VAL A 224 -7.49 -4.56 3.52
C VAL A 224 -8.73 -4.40 4.41
N ALA A 225 -9.90 -4.71 3.87
CA ALA A 225 -11.16 -4.55 4.59
C ALA A 225 -11.31 -5.54 5.77
N TRP A 226 -10.72 -6.74 5.68
CA TRP A 226 -10.65 -7.67 6.81
C TRP A 226 -9.70 -7.17 7.91
N LEU A 227 -8.50 -6.72 7.56
CA LEU A 227 -7.54 -6.14 8.51
C LEU A 227 -8.07 -4.86 9.19
N ALA A 228 -8.93 -4.10 8.51
CA ALA A 228 -9.59 -2.92 9.05
C ALA A 228 -10.66 -3.26 10.10
N SER A 229 -11.12 -4.50 10.17
CA SER A 229 -12.26 -4.92 10.97
C SER A 229 -11.89 -5.25 12.43
N ASP A 230 -12.92 -5.40 13.27
CA ASP A 230 -12.76 -5.88 14.66
C ASP A 230 -12.28 -7.33 14.72
N HIS A 231 -12.54 -8.16 13.67
CA HIS A 231 -12.07 -9.53 13.61
C HIS A 231 -10.56 -9.68 13.51
N ALA A 232 -9.84 -8.62 13.10
CA ALA A 232 -8.39 -8.60 13.04
C ALA A 232 -7.72 -7.96 14.28
N GLY A 233 -8.46 -7.76 15.38
CA GLY A 233 -7.96 -7.07 16.57
C GLY A 233 -6.76 -7.74 17.26
N MET A 234 -6.54 -9.04 17.06
CA MET A 234 -5.36 -9.77 17.55
C MET A 234 -4.29 -9.99 16.48
N VAL A 235 -4.47 -9.40 15.30
CA VAL A 235 -3.55 -9.51 14.18
C VAL A 235 -2.73 -8.24 14.08
N THR A 236 -1.47 -8.29 14.50
CA THR A 236 -0.57 -7.13 14.47
C THR A 236 0.88 -7.55 14.24
N GLY A 237 1.66 -6.73 13.56
CA GLY A 237 3.06 -7.00 13.20
C GLY A 237 3.23 -8.08 12.13
N ALA A 238 2.16 -8.49 11.46
CA ALA A 238 2.16 -9.57 10.49
C ALA A 238 2.40 -9.06 9.04
N SER A 239 2.92 -9.97 8.22
CA SER A 239 3.12 -9.76 6.77
C SER A 239 2.30 -10.81 6.02
N TYR A 240 1.30 -10.37 5.25
CA TYR A 240 0.35 -11.23 4.53
C TYR A 240 0.73 -11.31 3.06
N THR A 241 1.30 -12.43 2.63
CA THR A 241 1.66 -12.65 1.22
C THR A 241 0.43 -12.98 0.38
N MET A 242 0.28 -12.28 -0.75
CA MET A 242 -0.71 -12.53 -1.80
C MET A 242 0.00 -12.60 -3.17
N ASP A 243 0.93 -13.54 -3.30
CA ASP A 243 1.93 -13.57 -4.37
C ASP A 243 1.84 -14.84 -5.25
N GLY A 244 0.77 -15.60 -5.11
CA GLY A 244 0.58 -16.85 -5.82
C GLY A 244 1.62 -17.92 -5.49
N GLY A 245 2.23 -17.86 -4.28
CA GLY A 245 3.25 -18.80 -3.82
C GLY A 245 4.66 -18.48 -4.30
N TRP A 246 4.90 -17.27 -4.83
CA TRP A 246 6.22 -16.83 -5.31
C TRP A 246 7.27 -16.86 -4.19
N SER A 247 6.92 -16.43 -3.00
CA SER A 247 7.84 -16.36 -1.84
C SER A 247 7.90 -17.63 -0.99
N ALA A 248 7.23 -18.70 -1.37
CA ALA A 248 7.14 -19.94 -0.59
C ALA A 248 8.39 -20.84 -0.71
N ARG A 249 9.46 -20.37 -1.39
CA ARG A 249 10.73 -21.07 -1.60
C ARG A 249 11.89 -20.32 -0.94
#